data_5a3516a33e9dbffc7470207ba5b618ab
#
_entry.id   5a3516a33e9dbffc7470207ba5b618ab
#
_cell.length_a   1.000
_cell.length_b   1.000
_cell.length_c   1.000
_cell.angle_alpha   90.00
_cell.angle_beta   90.00
_cell.angle_gamma   90.00
#
_symmetry.space_group_name_H-M   'P 1'
#
loop_
_entity.id
_entity.type
_entity.pdbx_description
1 polymer ?
#
loop_
_entity_poly.entity_id
_entity_poly.type
_entity_poly.pdbx_seq_one_letter_code
_entity_poly.pdbx_strand_id
1 'polypeptide(L)'
;LRQKDMEKLMQCVQQLLEYGAAVILLDLDETFMFRSSDRIDVVKNRQTCYHLYPEEYGEKLYKILGWEDHGSVGKQTGPCSGDVVLRVSGLTFPGTAPLDLQISGGEIAFLRDENYSTAMQLQSCFLGGQRWLAGSFCLDGTAYTPGELTGLIGTEIGIQIERPDRSNGVLFDNLTGIDNLSISLLSKAGKRIAAGRVKESILDEASRWFPREALQRPLRTWSLPERLRFSYCKWYLLNPKLLICFFPFAGQETAHHEMIIEMLVSCAERGMAVWVISSGIDAICEKTENQEFLRRLRYLNCIL
;
A
#
# COMPACT_ATOMS: atom_id res chain seq x y z
N LEU A 1 5.37 -12.14 6.48
CA LEU A 1 6.30 -13.30 6.43
C LEU A 1 5.89 -14.20 5.29
N ARG A 2 6.88 -14.83 4.58
CA ARG A 2 6.56 -15.84 3.56
C ARG A 2 5.96 -17.08 4.24
N GLN A 3 5.08 -17.78 3.55
CA GLN A 3 4.44 -18.99 4.11
C GLN A 3 5.46 -20.00 4.65
N LYS A 4 6.58 -20.24 3.94
CA LYS A 4 7.68 -21.10 4.40
C LYS A 4 8.39 -20.59 5.66
N ASP A 5 8.50 -19.26 5.82
CA ASP A 5 9.10 -18.66 7.01
C ASP A 5 8.14 -18.74 8.19
N MET A 6 6.83 -18.65 7.93
CA MET A 6 5.77 -18.86 8.90
C MET A 6 5.74 -20.30 9.43
N GLU A 7 5.85 -21.28 8.53
CA GLU A 7 5.94 -22.69 8.93
C GLU A 7 7.16 -22.97 9.82
N LYS A 8 8.32 -22.39 9.49
CA LYS A 8 9.53 -22.49 10.33
C LYS A 8 9.34 -21.81 11.68
N LEU A 9 8.73 -20.63 11.70
CA LEU A 9 8.42 -19.92 12.94
C LEU A 9 7.52 -20.77 13.82
N MET A 10 6.46 -21.36 13.26
CA MET A 10 5.57 -22.25 14.01
C MET A 10 6.27 -23.50 14.53
N GLN A 11 7.20 -24.09 13.77
CA GLN A 11 8.03 -25.19 14.26
C GLN A 11 8.89 -24.76 15.47
N CYS A 12 9.50 -23.58 15.42
CA CYS A 12 10.25 -23.04 16.55
C CYS A 12 9.34 -22.78 17.77
N VAL A 13 8.16 -22.21 17.56
CA VAL A 13 7.16 -22.00 18.62
C VAL A 13 6.77 -23.32 19.26
N GLN A 14 6.49 -24.35 18.44
CA GLN A 14 6.12 -25.68 18.94
C GLN A 14 7.24 -26.29 19.79
N GLN A 15 8.48 -26.21 19.36
CA GLN A 15 9.62 -26.65 20.15
C GLN A 15 9.74 -25.94 21.50
N LEU A 16 9.52 -24.61 21.53
CA LEU A 16 9.54 -23.84 22.77
C LEU A 16 8.43 -24.29 23.72
N LEU A 17 7.22 -24.54 23.19
CA LEU A 17 6.11 -25.06 23.99
C LEU A 17 6.41 -26.45 24.59
N GLU A 18 7.06 -27.33 23.82
CA GLU A 18 7.50 -28.65 24.30
C GLU A 18 8.54 -28.60 25.46
N TYR A 19 9.32 -27.50 25.47
CA TYR A 19 10.23 -27.20 26.60
C TYR A 19 9.53 -26.53 27.79
N GLY A 20 8.20 -26.34 27.73
CA GLY A 20 7.41 -25.73 28.80
C GLY A 20 7.44 -24.21 28.81
N ALA A 21 7.86 -23.57 27.71
CA ALA A 21 7.81 -22.12 27.57
C ALA A 21 6.39 -21.63 27.30
N ALA A 22 6.03 -20.45 27.81
CA ALA A 22 4.86 -19.71 27.34
C ALA A 22 5.31 -18.74 26.23
N VAL A 23 4.57 -18.70 25.12
CA VAL A 23 4.90 -17.86 23.97
C VAL A 23 3.81 -16.82 23.77
N ILE A 24 4.20 -15.56 23.63
CA ILE A 24 3.30 -14.46 23.29
C ILE A 24 3.62 -14.00 21.87
N LEU A 25 2.62 -14.09 20.98
CA LEU A 25 2.70 -13.60 19.62
C LEU A 25 1.98 -12.25 19.53
N LEU A 26 2.62 -11.28 18.89
CA LEU A 26 2.02 -9.95 18.61
C LEU A 26 1.92 -9.79 17.11
N ASP A 27 0.72 -9.80 16.57
CA ASP A 27 0.46 -9.62 15.14
C ASP A 27 -0.87 -8.90 14.93
N LEU A 28 -1.07 -8.40 13.71
CA LEU A 28 -2.32 -7.84 13.22
C LEU A 28 -3.00 -8.75 12.20
N ASP A 29 -2.35 -9.86 11.81
CA ASP A 29 -2.90 -10.87 10.90
C ASP A 29 -3.75 -11.87 11.68
N GLU A 30 -5.07 -11.71 11.59
CA GLU A 30 -6.03 -12.57 12.26
C GLU A 30 -5.95 -14.03 11.82
N THR A 31 -5.71 -14.28 10.53
CA THR A 31 -5.67 -15.66 9.98
C THR A 31 -4.52 -16.44 10.59
N PHE A 32 -3.38 -15.79 10.78
CA PHE A 32 -2.25 -16.36 11.47
C PHE A 32 -2.54 -16.59 12.95
N MET A 33 -3.10 -15.58 13.63
CA MET A 33 -3.43 -15.64 15.04
C MET A 33 -4.44 -16.77 15.35
N PHE A 34 -5.47 -16.96 14.51
CA PHE A 34 -6.47 -18.03 14.69
C PHE A 34 -5.88 -19.44 14.62
N ARG A 35 -4.84 -19.62 13.80
CA ARG A 35 -4.21 -20.93 13.59
C ARG A 35 -3.12 -21.25 14.61
N SER A 36 -2.59 -20.26 15.29
CA SER A 36 -1.34 -20.38 16.06
C SER A 36 -1.50 -20.08 17.54
N SER A 37 -2.66 -19.66 18.02
CA SER A 37 -2.83 -19.27 19.42
C SER A 37 -3.95 -20.02 20.13
N ASP A 38 -3.70 -20.36 21.40
CA ASP A 38 -4.69 -20.96 22.31
C ASP A 38 -5.61 -19.91 22.93
N ARG A 39 -5.19 -18.63 22.89
CA ARG A 39 -5.95 -17.47 23.38
C ARG A 39 -5.52 -16.23 22.61
N ILE A 40 -6.47 -15.40 22.26
CA ILE A 40 -6.25 -14.07 21.69
C ILE A 40 -6.69 -13.00 22.70
N ASP A 41 -5.74 -12.13 23.06
CA ASP A 41 -6.01 -10.97 23.89
C ASP A 41 -6.06 -9.74 22.99
N VAL A 42 -7.25 -9.11 22.90
CA VAL A 42 -7.44 -7.87 22.12
C VAL A 42 -7.09 -6.67 22.99
N VAL A 43 -6.09 -5.91 22.56
CA VAL A 43 -5.62 -4.70 23.25
C VAL A 43 -6.09 -3.47 22.47
N LYS A 44 -6.89 -2.62 23.11
CA LYS A 44 -7.37 -1.35 22.54
C LYS A 44 -7.08 -0.22 23.54
N ASN A 45 -6.55 0.90 23.04
CA ASN A 45 -6.20 2.06 23.87
C ASN A 45 -5.27 1.73 25.06
N ARG A 46 -4.30 0.84 24.85
CA ARG A 46 -3.33 0.36 25.86
C ARG A 46 -3.96 -0.43 27.02
N GLN A 47 -5.14 -0.93 26.83
CA GLN A 47 -5.83 -1.80 27.80
C GLN A 47 -6.26 -3.09 27.11
N THR A 48 -6.12 -4.24 27.79
CA THR A 48 -6.71 -5.49 27.32
C THR A 48 -8.22 -5.40 27.48
N CYS A 49 -8.95 -5.47 26.37
CA CYS A 49 -10.39 -5.29 26.36
C CYS A 49 -11.15 -6.61 26.37
N TYR A 50 -10.57 -7.65 25.73
CA TYR A 50 -11.22 -8.94 25.54
C TYR A 50 -10.20 -10.05 25.58
N HIS A 51 -10.61 -11.21 26.10
CA HIS A 51 -9.93 -12.48 26.02
C HIS A 51 -10.80 -13.42 25.21
N LEU A 52 -10.26 -14.01 24.14
CA LEU A 52 -10.96 -14.93 23.26
C LEU A 52 -10.25 -16.26 23.21
N TYR A 53 -11.02 -17.34 23.15
CA TYR A 53 -10.54 -18.70 23.02
C TYR A 53 -10.91 -19.25 21.61
N PRO A 54 -10.32 -20.37 21.16
CA PRO A 54 -10.50 -20.89 19.80
C PRO A 54 -11.95 -21.02 19.33
N GLU A 55 -12.86 -21.40 20.23
CA GLU A 55 -14.29 -21.51 19.97
C GLU A 55 -15.00 -20.15 19.74
N GLU A 56 -14.36 -19.06 20.11
CA GLU A 56 -14.86 -17.69 19.99
C GLU A 56 -14.19 -16.91 18.86
N TYR A 57 -13.20 -17.54 18.17
CA TYR A 57 -12.53 -16.91 17.05
C TYR A 57 -13.49 -16.71 15.86
N GLY A 58 -13.21 -15.79 14.97
CA GLY A 58 -14.07 -15.48 13.86
C GLY A 58 -15.13 -14.44 14.21
N GLU A 59 -16.39 -14.80 14.21
CA GLU A 59 -17.53 -13.87 14.33
C GLU A 59 -17.43 -12.92 15.53
N LYS A 60 -17.07 -13.44 16.70
CA LYS A 60 -16.97 -12.61 17.90
C LYS A 60 -15.79 -11.61 17.82
N LEU A 61 -14.64 -12.04 17.30
CA LEU A 61 -13.51 -11.14 17.08
C LEU A 61 -13.84 -10.09 16.01
N TYR A 62 -14.46 -10.49 14.91
CA TYR A 62 -14.89 -9.57 13.85
C TYR A 62 -15.83 -8.51 14.39
N LYS A 63 -16.79 -8.89 15.23
CA LYS A 63 -17.70 -7.94 15.89
C LYS A 63 -16.96 -6.97 16.84
N ILE A 64 -15.99 -7.46 17.60
CA ILE A 64 -15.17 -6.64 18.53
C ILE A 64 -14.30 -5.64 17.74
N LEU A 65 -13.76 -6.07 16.59
CA LEU A 65 -12.93 -5.25 15.72
C LEU A 65 -13.75 -4.34 14.78
N GLY A 66 -15.09 -4.48 14.79
CA GLY A 66 -15.99 -3.76 13.90
C GLY A 66 -15.96 -4.33 12.48
N TRP A 67 -15.64 -5.60 12.32
CA TRP A 67 -15.58 -6.31 11.03
C TRP A 67 -16.90 -7.08 10.83
N GLU A 68 -17.93 -6.41 10.36
CA GLU A 68 -19.18 -7.07 9.98
C GLU A 68 -19.04 -7.68 8.57
N ASP A 69 -19.64 -8.87 8.39
CA ASP A 69 -19.58 -9.63 7.14
C ASP A 69 -20.44 -8.94 6.06
N HIS A 70 -19.81 -8.19 5.18
CA HIS A 70 -20.45 -7.62 3.99
C HIS A 70 -20.22 -8.58 2.82
N GLY A 71 -21.25 -9.30 2.43
CA GLY A 71 -21.27 -10.39 1.46
C GLY A 71 -20.38 -10.21 0.21
N SER A 72 -20.06 -11.32 -0.42
CA SER A 72 -19.11 -11.46 -1.52
C SER A 72 -19.29 -10.40 -2.63
N VAL A 73 -18.30 -9.54 -2.81
CA VAL A 73 -18.24 -8.54 -3.87
C VAL A 73 -17.86 -9.22 -5.19
N GLY A 74 -18.67 -9.02 -6.22
CA GLY A 74 -18.40 -9.52 -7.56
C GLY A 74 -17.09 -8.95 -8.11
N LYS A 75 -16.13 -9.82 -8.45
CA LYS A 75 -14.86 -9.44 -9.06
C LYS A 75 -15.09 -8.84 -10.44
N GLN A 76 -14.75 -7.56 -10.65
CA GLN A 76 -14.72 -6.98 -11.98
C GLN A 76 -13.46 -7.47 -12.72
N THR A 77 -13.65 -8.06 -13.91
CA THR A 77 -12.56 -8.60 -14.74
C THR A 77 -12.36 -7.83 -16.06
N GLY A 78 -13.14 -6.78 -16.30
CA GLY A 78 -13.07 -5.98 -17.52
C GLY A 78 -12.16 -4.76 -17.42
N PRO A 79 -11.49 -4.34 -18.53
CA PRO A 79 -10.69 -3.13 -18.54
C PRO A 79 -11.54 -1.87 -18.32
N CYS A 80 -10.99 -0.89 -17.59
CA CYS A 80 -11.57 0.45 -17.52
C CYS A 80 -11.48 1.15 -18.89
N SER A 81 -12.37 2.12 -19.15
CA SER A 81 -12.49 2.82 -20.44
C SER A 81 -11.41 3.87 -20.71
N GLY A 82 -10.36 3.95 -19.91
CA GLY A 82 -9.26 4.92 -20.08
C GLY A 82 -8.16 4.44 -21.03
N ASP A 83 -7.31 5.38 -21.47
CA ASP A 83 -6.11 5.05 -22.23
C ASP A 83 -5.14 4.21 -21.40
N VAL A 84 -4.43 3.29 -22.05
CA VAL A 84 -3.43 2.43 -21.38
C VAL A 84 -2.23 3.27 -20.99
N VAL A 85 -2.02 3.42 -19.68
CA VAL A 85 -0.88 4.16 -19.09
C VAL A 85 0.31 3.24 -18.87
N LEU A 86 0.11 2.03 -18.35
CA LEU A 86 1.16 1.05 -18.14
C LEU A 86 0.92 -0.19 -18.99
N ARG A 87 1.99 -0.63 -19.67
CA ARG A 87 2.06 -1.95 -20.32
C ARG A 87 3.34 -2.64 -19.92
N VAL A 88 3.21 -3.83 -19.36
CA VAL A 88 4.32 -4.73 -19.04
C VAL A 88 4.13 -5.99 -19.88
N SER A 89 5.19 -6.43 -20.56
CA SER A 89 5.12 -7.60 -21.44
C SER A 89 6.32 -8.51 -21.20
N GLY A 90 6.03 -9.74 -20.74
CA GLY A 90 7.03 -10.79 -20.50
C GLY A 90 8.10 -10.39 -19.49
N LEU A 91 7.82 -9.48 -18.55
CA LEU A 91 8.80 -8.97 -17.60
C LEU A 91 9.20 -10.08 -16.64
N THR A 92 10.46 -10.49 -16.69
CA THR A 92 10.95 -11.66 -15.95
C THR A 92 12.10 -11.27 -15.04
N PHE A 93 12.04 -11.69 -13.78
CA PHE A 93 13.10 -11.59 -12.79
C PHE A 93 13.66 -12.98 -12.44
N PRO A 94 14.82 -13.07 -11.76
CA PRO A 94 15.36 -14.34 -11.32
C PRO A 94 14.35 -15.10 -10.44
N GLY A 95 13.93 -16.29 -10.87
CA GLY A 95 13.04 -17.16 -10.12
C GLY A 95 11.55 -16.75 -10.10
N THR A 96 11.14 -15.83 -10.99
CA THR A 96 9.72 -15.49 -11.16
C THR A 96 9.19 -15.91 -12.53
N ALA A 97 7.87 -16.13 -12.62
CA ALA A 97 7.19 -16.26 -13.89
C ALA A 97 7.21 -14.93 -14.67
N PRO A 98 7.10 -14.95 -16.03
CA PRO A 98 6.93 -13.73 -16.81
C PRO A 98 5.66 -12.97 -16.40
N LEU A 99 5.80 -11.67 -16.24
CA LEU A 99 4.71 -10.78 -15.88
C LEU A 99 4.17 -10.06 -17.11
N ASP A 100 2.88 -10.22 -17.38
CA ASP A 100 2.14 -9.56 -18.47
C ASP A 100 0.94 -8.83 -17.89
N LEU A 101 0.88 -7.51 -18.07
CA LEU A 101 -0.25 -6.71 -17.60
C LEU A 101 -0.37 -5.38 -18.35
N GLN A 102 -1.57 -4.79 -18.27
CA GLN A 102 -1.85 -3.43 -18.72
C GLN A 102 -2.70 -2.74 -17.66
N ILE A 103 -2.46 -1.45 -17.43
CA ILE A 103 -3.26 -0.64 -16.50
C ILE A 103 -3.62 0.66 -17.21
N SER A 104 -4.90 1.01 -17.19
CA SER A 104 -5.44 2.25 -17.76
C SER A 104 -5.45 3.39 -16.77
N GLY A 105 -5.52 4.62 -17.27
CA GLY A 105 -5.71 5.79 -16.42
C GLY A 105 -7.01 5.71 -15.63
N GLY A 106 -6.98 6.05 -14.36
CA GLY A 106 -8.14 5.98 -13.46
C GLY A 106 -8.51 4.57 -12.96
N GLU A 107 -7.71 3.57 -13.31
CA GLU A 107 -7.88 2.19 -12.87
C GLU A 107 -7.06 1.91 -11.60
N ILE A 108 -7.60 1.07 -10.70
CA ILE A 108 -6.88 0.48 -9.58
C ILE A 108 -6.69 -1.01 -9.90
N ALA A 109 -5.49 -1.40 -10.29
CA ALA A 109 -5.15 -2.76 -10.66
C ALA A 109 -4.45 -3.48 -9.51
N PHE A 110 -4.93 -4.65 -9.14
CA PHE A 110 -4.39 -5.46 -8.06
C PHE A 110 -3.63 -6.67 -8.60
N LEU A 111 -2.36 -6.79 -8.20
CA LEU A 111 -1.52 -7.96 -8.42
C LEU A 111 -1.37 -8.73 -7.12
N ARG A 112 -1.85 -9.98 -7.10
CA ARG A 112 -1.64 -10.88 -5.99
C ARG A 112 -0.21 -11.45 -6.01
N ASP A 113 0.55 -11.24 -4.96
CA ASP A 113 1.89 -11.79 -4.78
C ASP A 113 2.00 -12.42 -3.37
N GLU A 114 1.61 -13.67 -3.26
CA GLU A 114 1.54 -14.39 -1.97
C GLU A 114 2.92 -14.62 -1.35
N ASN A 115 3.95 -14.72 -2.18
CA ASN A 115 5.32 -15.02 -1.75
C ASN A 115 6.19 -13.78 -1.60
N TYR A 116 5.66 -12.59 -1.86
CA TYR A 116 6.39 -11.31 -1.86
C TYR A 116 7.58 -11.28 -2.84
N SER A 117 7.73 -12.29 -3.69
CA SER A 117 8.92 -12.45 -4.54
C SER A 117 8.94 -11.43 -5.67
N THR A 118 7.83 -11.24 -6.36
CA THR A 118 7.70 -10.29 -7.46
C THR A 118 7.71 -8.86 -6.95
N ALA A 119 7.00 -8.57 -5.86
CA ALA A 119 7.01 -7.26 -5.23
C ALA A 119 8.41 -6.82 -4.81
N MET A 120 9.17 -7.70 -4.16
CA MET A 120 10.54 -7.40 -3.72
C MET A 120 11.47 -7.13 -4.90
N GLN A 121 11.33 -7.88 -5.98
CA GLN A 121 12.17 -7.70 -7.17
C GLN A 121 11.78 -6.44 -7.95
N LEU A 122 10.50 -6.17 -8.12
CA LEU A 122 10.00 -4.93 -8.71
C LEU A 122 10.48 -3.72 -7.88
N GLN A 123 10.30 -3.75 -6.56
CA GLN A 123 10.77 -2.70 -5.67
C GLN A 123 12.27 -2.47 -5.82
N SER A 124 13.08 -3.54 -5.81
CA SER A 124 14.53 -3.44 -6.01
C SER A 124 14.88 -2.87 -7.37
N CYS A 125 14.14 -3.24 -8.43
CA CYS A 125 14.34 -2.71 -9.78
C CYS A 125 14.05 -1.20 -9.84
N PHE A 126 12.93 -0.73 -9.31
CA PHE A 126 12.58 0.69 -9.26
C PHE A 126 13.57 1.53 -8.44
N LEU A 127 14.13 0.96 -7.39
CA LEU A 127 15.16 1.62 -6.58
C LEU A 127 16.58 1.49 -7.16
N GLY A 128 16.73 0.90 -8.35
CA GLY A 128 18.02 0.77 -9.04
C GLY A 128 18.91 -0.37 -8.52
N GLY A 129 18.40 -1.24 -7.64
CA GLY A 129 19.15 -2.34 -7.03
C GLY A 129 19.31 -3.57 -7.95
N GLN A 130 18.44 -3.74 -8.93
CA GLN A 130 18.53 -4.87 -9.89
C GLN A 130 17.92 -4.52 -11.24
N ARG A 131 18.07 -5.47 -12.19
CA ARG A 131 17.49 -5.39 -13.54
C ARG A 131 16.62 -6.62 -13.80
N TRP A 132 15.61 -6.49 -14.65
CA TRP A 132 14.90 -7.65 -15.18
C TRP A 132 15.74 -8.41 -16.21
N LEU A 133 15.47 -9.69 -16.39
CA LEU A 133 16.18 -10.57 -17.30
C LEU A 133 15.65 -10.46 -18.73
N ALA A 134 14.34 -10.33 -18.89
CA ALA A 134 13.66 -10.26 -20.17
C ALA A 134 12.37 -9.44 -20.04
N GLY A 135 11.79 -9.09 -21.19
CA GLY A 135 10.54 -8.37 -21.26
C GLY A 135 10.70 -6.86 -21.39
N SER A 136 9.58 -6.15 -21.32
CA SER A 136 9.52 -4.70 -21.51
C SER A 136 8.59 -4.05 -20.51
N PHE A 137 8.93 -2.80 -20.13
CA PHE A 137 8.12 -1.90 -19.31
C PHE A 137 7.88 -0.62 -20.12
N CYS A 138 6.61 -0.36 -20.45
CA CYS A 138 6.21 0.81 -21.24
C CYS A 138 5.26 1.67 -20.39
N LEU A 139 5.60 2.95 -20.24
CA LEU A 139 4.77 3.95 -19.58
C LEU A 139 4.33 4.98 -20.63
N ASP A 140 3.03 5.16 -20.80
CA ASP A 140 2.44 6.10 -21.73
C ASP A 140 3.02 5.96 -23.15
N GLY A 141 3.07 4.70 -23.63
CA GLY A 141 3.60 4.33 -24.95
C GLY A 141 5.12 4.34 -25.10
N THR A 142 5.87 4.82 -24.11
CA THR A 142 7.34 4.87 -24.12
C THR A 142 7.93 3.69 -23.38
N ALA A 143 8.82 2.94 -24.01
CA ALA A 143 9.55 1.84 -23.38
C ALA A 143 10.75 2.36 -22.59
N TYR A 144 10.96 1.82 -21.40
CA TYR A 144 12.05 2.20 -20.50
C TYR A 144 12.90 1.00 -20.11
N THR A 145 14.19 1.24 -19.97
CA THR A 145 15.13 0.29 -19.38
C THR A 145 15.13 0.40 -17.84
N PRO A 146 15.62 -0.62 -17.10
CA PRO A 146 15.70 -0.57 -15.65
C PRO A 146 16.46 0.67 -15.11
N GLY A 147 17.51 1.08 -15.81
CA GLY A 147 18.31 2.24 -15.41
C GLY A 147 17.59 3.59 -15.58
N GLU A 148 16.66 3.67 -16.51
CA GLU A 148 15.88 4.89 -16.78
C GLU A 148 14.71 5.05 -15.81
N LEU A 149 14.18 3.94 -15.27
CA LEU A 149 13.02 3.98 -14.36
C LEU A 149 13.28 4.80 -13.10
N THR A 150 14.51 4.73 -12.55
CA THR A 150 14.86 5.50 -11.34
C THR A 150 14.73 7.00 -11.56
N GLY A 151 14.97 7.48 -12.78
CA GLY A 151 14.80 8.89 -13.15
C GLY A 151 13.35 9.36 -13.23
N LEU A 152 12.39 8.43 -13.34
CA LEU A 152 10.97 8.75 -13.42
C LEU A 152 10.29 8.81 -12.06
N ILE A 153 10.96 8.30 -11.00
CA ILE A 153 10.39 8.27 -9.64
C ILE A 153 10.26 9.69 -9.10
N GLY A 154 9.08 10.01 -8.57
CA GLY A 154 8.74 11.34 -8.07
C GLY A 154 8.27 12.32 -9.12
N THR A 155 8.29 11.96 -10.41
CA THR A 155 7.75 12.76 -11.51
C THR A 155 6.63 12.06 -12.24
N GLU A 156 6.96 11.00 -13.00
CA GLU A 156 6.01 10.20 -13.79
C GLU A 156 5.52 8.96 -13.03
N ILE A 157 6.36 8.44 -12.10
CA ILE A 157 6.06 7.26 -11.28
C ILE A 157 6.09 7.65 -9.79
N GLY A 158 4.98 7.40 -9.11
CA GLY A 158 4.89 7.40 -7.65
C GLY A 158 5.12 6.01 -7.08
N ILE A 159 5.86 5.92 -5.99
CA ILE A 159 6.06 4.65 -5.27
C ILE A 159 5.70 4.84 -3.81
N GLN A 160 4.69 4.10 -3.36
CA GLN A 160 4.28 4.01 -1.97
C GLN A 160 4.65 2.62 -1.44
N ILE A 161 5.45 2.59 -0.38
CA ILE A 161 5.87 1.36 0.27
C ILE A 161 5.46 1.44 1.73
N GLU A 162 4.59 0.52 2.15
CA GLU A 162 4.31 0.37 3.56
C GLU A 162 5.34 -0.58 4.19
N ARG A 163 5.96 -0.11 5.27
CA ARG A 163 6.96 -0.90 6.01
C ARG A 163 6.51 -1.10 7.45
N PRO A 164 6.71 -2.30 8.00
CA PRO A 164 6.39 -2.56 9.40
C PRO A 164 7.19 -1.69 10.39
N ASP A 165 8.39 -1.27 10.00
CA ASP A 165 9.26 -0.39 10.80
C ASP A 165 8.84 1.09 10.75
N ARG A 166 7.77 1.40 9.99
CA ARG A 166 7.16 2.74 9.89
C ARG A 166 8.11 3.84 9.38
N SER A 167 9.26 3.47 8.85
CA SER A 167 10.19 4.40 8.22
C SER A 167 9.73 4.67 6.78
N ASN A 168 8.83 5.64 6.61
CA ASN A 168 8.54 6.18 5.29
C ASN A 168 9.73 7.01 4.82
N GLY A 169 10.70 6.38 4.15
CA GLY A 169 11.89 7.04 3.62
C GLY A 169 11.63 8.15 2.59
N VAL A 170 10.38 8.57 2.47
CA VAL A 170 9.87 9.59 1.53
C VAL A 170 9.51 10.89 2.26
N LEU A 171 9.50 10.90 3.60
CA LEU A 171 9.10 12.04 4.41
C LEU A 171 10.24 12.52 5.31
N PHE A 172 10.40 13.82 5.40
CA PHE A 172 11.40 14.47 6.26
C PHE A 172 10.76 14.86 7.59
N ASP A 173 11.01 14.12 8.65
CA ASP A 173 10.36 14.25 9.95
C ASP A 173 10.52 15.60 10.62
N ASN A 174 11.66 16.25 10.42
CA ASN A 174 11.96 17.55 11.00
C ASN A 174 11.40 18.74 10.22
N LEU A 175 10.91 18.50 9.00
CA LEU A 175 10.29 19.54 8.18
C LEU A 175 8.77 19.57 8.42
N THR A 176 8.18 20.74 8.18
CA THR A 176 6.73 20.91 8.23
C THR A 176 6.05 20.12 7.09
N GLY A 177 4.75 19.86 7.22
CA GLY A 177 3.97 19.22 6.15
C GLY A 177 4.09 20.01 4.84
N ILE A 178 3.94 21.34 4.89
CA ILE A 178 4.05 22.18 3.71
C ILE A 178 5.45 22.16 3.08
N ASP A 179 6.52 22.11 3.87
CA ASP A 179 7.87 22.03 3.31
C ASP A 179 8.13 20.67 2.65
N ASN A 180 7.66 19.57 3.25
CA ASN A 180 7.71 18.25 2.65
C ASN A 180 7.02 18.20 1.28
N LEU A 181 5.80 18.75 1.17
CA LEU A 181 5.08 18.83 -0.10
C LEU A 181 5.80 19.75 -1.09
N SER A 182 6.29 20.90 -0.63
CA SER A 182 6.98 21.89 -1.47
C SER A 182 8.25 21.32 -2.11
N ILE A 183 9.09 20.59 -1.38
CA ILE A 183 10.30 19.96 -1.92
C ILE A 183 9.94 19.05 -3.10
N SER A 184 8.93 18.21 -2.92
CA SER A 184 8.52 17.25 -3.95
C SER A 184 7.93 17.93 -5.18
N LEU A 185 7.08 18.93 -5.01
CA LEU A 185 6.39 19.62 -6.09
C LEU A 185 7.29 20.62 -6.83
N LEU A 186 8.19 21.30 -6.12
CA LEU A 186 9.14 22.21 -6.75
C LEU A 186 10.15 21.48 -7.63
N SER A 187 10.54 20.25 -7.28
CA SER A 187 11.40 19.43 -8.13
C SER A 187 10.72 19.10 -9.48
N LYS A 188 9.40 18.86 -9.48
CA LYS A 188 8.61 18.61 -10.70
C LYS A 188 8.35 19.90 -11.50
N ALA A 189 8.08 21.01 -10.83
CA ALA A 189 7.68 22.28 -11.47
C ALA A 189 8.84 23.04 -12.15
N GLY A 190 10.10 22.69 -11.83
CA GLY A 190 11.27 23.39 -12.35
C GLY A 190 11.48 24.79 -11.74
N LYS A 191 12.62 25.44 -12.08
CA LYS A 191 13.12 26.69 -11.45
C LYS A 191 12.30 27.96 -11.78
N ARG A 192 11.23 27.88 -12.58
CA ARG A 192 10.52 29.06 -13.12
C ARG A 192 9.32 29.56 -12.31
N ILE A 193 8.89 28.84 -11.27
CA ILE A 193 7.69 29.20 -10.52
C ILE A 193 8.07 29.88 -9.21
N ALA A 194 7.42 31.01 -8.90
CA ALA A 194 7.63 31.71 -7.63
C ALA A 194 7.23 30.82 -6.44
N ALA A 195 8.21 30.42 -5.62
CA ALA A 195 8.05 29.48 -4.52
C ALA A 195 6.88 29.81 -3.57
N GLY A 196 6.60 31.11 -3.33
CA GLY A 196 5.51 31.54 -2.47
C GLY A 196 4.11 31.21 -3.02
N ARG A 197 3.89 31.40 -4.32
CA ARG A 197 2.59 31.06 -4.95
C ARG A 197 2.34 29.56 -4.98
N VAL A 198 3.43 28.78 -5.19
CA VAL A 198 3.35 27.32 -5.16
C VAL A 198 2.97 26.84 -3.76
N LYS A 199 3.60 27.39 -2.72
CA LYS A 199 3.27 27.03 -1.33
C LYS A 199 1.81 27.31 -0.99
N GLU A 200 1.25 28.45 -1.39
CA GLU A 200 -0.15 28.78 -1.14
C GLU A 200 -1.11 27.84 -1.88
N SER A 201 -0.84 27.56 -3.16
CA SER A 201 -1.62 26.58 -3.93
C SER A 201 -1.57 25.17 -3.33
N ILE A 202 -0.39 24.75 -2.83
CA ILE A 202 -0.23 23.46 -2.14
C ILE A 202 -1.04 23.45 -0.85
N LEU A 203 -1.00 24.52 -0.06
CA LEU A 203 -1.78 24.65 1.17
C LEU A 203 -3.29 24.56 0.90
N ASP A 204 -3.78 25.24 -0.12
CA ASP A 204 -5.19 25.19 -0.50
C ASP A 204 -5.64 23.79 -0.88
N GLU A 205 -4.87 23.11 -1.73
CA GLU A 205 -5.21 21.76 -2.17
C GLU A 205 -5.07 20.72 -1.05
N ALA A 206 -3.99 20.79 -0.24
CA ALA A 206 -3.78 19.90 0.89
C ALA A 206 -4.77 20.14 2.03
N SER A 207 -5.39 21.32 2.10
CA SER A 207 -6.40 21.66 3.12
C SER A 207 -7.68 20.82 3.00
N ARG A 208 -7.87 20.10 1.90
CA ARG A 208 -8.94 19.10 1.76
C ARG A 208 -8.75 17.91 2.72
N TRP A 209 -7.50 17.61 3.06
CA TRP A 209 -7.12 16.42 3.84
C TRP A 209 -6.64 16.76 5.25
N PHE A 210 -6.09 17.99 5.43
CA PHE A 210 -5.45 18.42 6.68
C PHE A 210 -5.79 19.85 7.02
N PRO A 211 -6.03 20.18 8.31
CA PRO A 211 -6.09 21.57 8.75
C PRO A 211 -4.79 22.33 8.40
N ARG A 212 -4.91 23.60 7.97
CA ARG A 212 -3.74 24.42 7.60
C ARG A 212 -2.70 24.50 8.70
N GLU A 213 -3.13 24.56 9.96
CA GLU A 213 -2.28 24.60 11.16
C GLU A 213 -1.48 23.31 11.31
N ALA A 214 -2.08 22.15 10.97
CA ALA A 214 -1.36 20.87 10.98
C ALA A 214 -0.25 20.86 9.95
N LEU A 215 -0.48 21.36 8.74
CA LEU A 215 0.53 21.44 7.68
C LEU A 215 1.73 22.31 8.02
N GLN A 216 1.61 23.22 8.98
CA GLN A 216 2.70 24.07 9.47
C GLN A 216 3.51 23.44 10.61
N ARG A 217 3.11 22.28 11.12
CA ARG A 217 3.84 21.55 12.16
C ARG A 217 4.83 20.54 11.56
N PRO A 218 5.99 20.31 12.22
CA PRO A 218 6.92 19.25 11.82
C PRO A 218 6.25 17.87 11.85
N LEU A 219 6.53 17.02 10.84
CA LEU A 219 5.90 15.70 10.72
C LEU A 219 6.18 14.77 11.91
N ARG A 220 7.28 14.96 12.63
CA ARG A 220 7.57 14.20 13.87
C ARG A 220 6.50 14.35 14.95
N THR A 221 5.70 15.43 14.89
CA THR A 221 4.63 15.69 15.86
C THR A 221 3.29 15.08 15.44
N TRP A 222 3.22 14.48 14.25
CA TRP A 222 2.00 13.91 13.71
C TRP A 222 1.85 12.46 14.16
N SER A 223 0.59 12.03 14.33
CA SER A 223 0.27 10.63 14.56
C SER A 223 0.60 9.78 13.34
N LEU A 224 0.70 8.47 13.54
CA LEU A 224 0.97 7.54 12.42
C LEU A 224 -0.11 7.57 11.34
N PRO A 225 -1.41 7.56 11.66
CA PRO A 225 -2.46 7.69 10.65
C PRO A 225 -2.38 8.99 9.85
N GLU A 226 -2.07 10.12 10.51
CA GLU A 226 -1.88 11.41 9.84
C GLU A 226 -0.70 11.34 8.86
N ARG A 227 0.43 10.75 9.27
CA ARG A 227 1.61 10.57 8.42
C ARG A 227 1.34 9.64 7.25
N LEU A 228 0.58 8.56 7.47
CA LEU A 228 0.17 7.64 6.42
C LEU A 228 -0.70 8.36 5.38
N ARG A 229 -1.77 9.02 5.82
CA ARG A 229 -2.62 9.84 4.93
C ARG A 229 -1.80 10.88 4.18
N PHE A 230 -0.84 11.52 4.83
CA PHE A 230 0.02 12.53 4.24
C PHE A 230 0.93 11.97 3.14
N SER A 231 1.44 10.76 3.27
CA SER A 231 2.24 10.12 2.23
C SER A 231 1.45 9.91 0.93
N TYR A 232 0.18 9.53 1.03
CA TYR A 232 -0.72 9.44 -0.12
C TYR A 232 -1.12 10.82 -0.67
N CYS A 233 -1.41 11.80 0.21
CA CYS A 233 -1.70 13.18 -0.19
C CYS A 233 -0.56 13.77 -1.03
N LYS A 234 0.69 13.46 -0.72
CA LYS A 234 1.84 13.83 -1.54
C LYS A 234 1.72 13.30 -2.96
N TRP A 235 1.37 12.03 -3.15
CA TRP A 235 1.20 11.44 -4.48
C TRP A 235 -0.03 12.02 -5.21
N TYR A 236 -1.12 12.23 -4.48
CA TYR A 236 -2.29 12.93 -5.01
C TYR A 236 -1.91 14.30 -5.59
N LEU A 237 -1.11 15.11 -4.88
CA LEU A 237 -0.69 16.43 -5.33
C LEU A 237 0.35 16.38 -6.45
N LEU A 238 1.30 15.45 -6.40
CA LEU A 238 2.30 15.24 -7.45
C LEU A 238 1.68 14.77 -8.76
N ASN A 239 0.57 14.06 -8.68
CA ASN A 239 -0.17 13.50 -9.80
C ASN A 239 0.73 12.81 -10.84
N PRO A 240 1.48 11.75 -10.46
CA PRO A 240 2.23 10.94 -11.41
C PRO A 240 1.27 10.20 -12.34
N LYS A 241 1.75 9.72 -13.50
CA LYS A 241 0.94 8.90 -14.41
C LYS A 241 0.62 7.54 -13.80
N LEU A 242 1.60 6.97 -13.08
CA LEU A 242 1.53 5.67 -12.43
C LEU A 242 1.85 5.80 -10.94
N LEU A 243 0.98 5.30 -10.08
CA LEU A 243 1.23 5.12 -8.65
C LEU A 243 1.33 3.63 -8.33
N ILE A 244 2.48 3.18 -7.85
CA ILE A 244 2.70 1.79 -7.44
C ILE A 244 2.67 1.72 -5.92
N CYS A 245 1.78 0.90 -5.36
CA CYS A 245 1.62 0.71 -3.93
C CYS A 245 2.02 -0.72 -3.54
N PHE A 246 3.12 -0.84 -2.81
CA PHE A 246 3.59 -2.11 -2.27
C PHE A 246 3.03 -2.32 -0.86
N PHE A 247 2.22 -3.36 -0.71
CA PHE A 247 1.62 -3.81 0.55
C PHE A 247 0.86 -2.72 1.33
N PRO A 248 -0.01 -1.92 0.67
CA PRO A 248 -0.61 -0.72 1.29
C PRO A 248 -1.41 -1.02 2.55
N PHE A 249 -1.92 -2.24 2.71
CA PHE A 249 -2.75 -2.66 3.84
C PHE A 249 -1.97 -3.48 4.89
N ALA A 250 -0.71 -3.86 4.61
CA ALA A 250 0.06 -4.72 5.48
C ALA A 250 0.44 -4.02 6.79
N GLY A 251 0.15 -4.68 7.92
CA GLY A 251 0.47 -4.15 9.25
C GLY A 251 -0.34 -2.91 9.64
N GLN A 252 -1.42 -2.61 8.93
CA GLN A 252 -2.33 -1.51 9.24
C GLN A 252 -3.54 -2.02 10.03
N GLU A 253 -4.01 -1.20 10.97
CA GLU A 253 -5.30 -1.43 11.62
C GLU A 253 -6.43 -1.27 10.60
N THR A 254 -7.50 -2.05 10.73
CA THR A 254 -8.66 -2.00 9.81
C THR A 254 -9.23 -0.60 9.64
N ALA A 255 -9.23 0.21 10.70
CA ALA A 255 -9.67 1.61 10.64
C ALA A 255 -8.85 2.46 9.64
N HIS A 256 -7.62 2.06 9.31
CA HIS A 256 -6.79 2.75 8.33
C HIS A 256 -7.05 2.27 6.89
N HIS A 257 -7.63 1.08 6.70
CA HIS A 257 -7.90 0.54 5.38
C HIS A 257 -8.84 1.46 4.58
N GLU A 258 -9.93 1.94 5.18
CA GLU A 258 -10.87 2.85 4.51
C GLU A 258 -10.18 4.17 4.12
N MET A 259 -9.33 4.70 4.98
CA MET A 259 -8.55 5.90 4.65
C MET A 259 -7.59 5.66 3.47
N ILE A 260 -6.92 4.51 3.42
CA ILE A 260 -6.04 4.14 2.29
C ILE A 260 -6.86 4.01 1.01
N ILE A 261 -8.00 3.32 1.08
CA ILE A 261 -8.93 3.15 -0.04
C ILE A 261 -9.38 4.51 -0.58
N GLU A 262 -9.82 5.42 0.29
CA GLU A 262 -10.22 6.78 -0.07
C GLU A 262 -9.09 7.52 -0.83
N MET A 263 -7.86 7.37 -0.36
CA MET A 263 -6.70 8.01 -1.01
C MET A 263 -6.36 7.37 -2.37
N LEU A 264 -6.44 6.04 -2.50
CA LEU A 264 -6.25 5.35 -3.78
C LEU A 264 -7.31 5.74 -4.80
N VAL A 265 -8.58 5.81 -4.39
CA VAL A 265 -9.69 6.27 -5.23
C VAL A 265 -9.46 7.72 -5.68
N SER A 266 -9.10 8.60 -4.76
CA SER A 266 -8.83 10.00 -5.06
C SER A 266 -7.69 10.16 -6.08
N CYS A 267 -6.64 9.33 -5.97
CA CYS A 267 -5.56 9.28 -6.96
C CYS A 267 -6.06 8.81 -8.33
N ALA A 268 -6.85 7.74 -8.36
CA ALA A 268 -7.42 7.21 -9.60
C ALA A 268 -8.40 8.19 -10.27
N GLU A 269 -9.21 8.93 -9.50
CA GLU A 269 -10.11 9.98 -10.01
C GLU A 269 -9.38 11.11 -10.72
N ARG A 270 -8.12 11.36 -10.37
CA ARG A 270 -7.25 12.29 -11.08
C ARG A 270 -6.64 11.73 -12.38
N GLY A 271 -7.01 10.53 -12.76
CA GLY A 271 -6.54 9.85 -13.98
C GLY A 271 -5.25 9.05 -13.78
N MET A 272 -4.71 8.93 -12.56
CA MET A 272 -3.56 8.08 -12.31
C MET A 272 -3.91 6.61 -12.54
N ALA A 273 -3.01 5.86 -13.16
CA ALA A 273 -3.02 4.39 -13.08
C ALA A 273 -2.49 3.99 -11.71
N VAL A 274 -3.25 3.22 -10.94
CA VAL A 274 -2.85 2.77 -9.60
C VAL A 274 -2.58 1.28 -9.63
N TRP A 275 -1.36 0.88 -9.30
CA TRP A 275 -0.95 -0.52 -9.26
C TRP A 275 -0.70 -0.96 -7.82
N VAL A 276 -1.59 -1.76 -7.28
CA VAL A 276 -1.51 -2.33 -5.93
C VAL A 276 -0.92 -3.73 -6.01
N ILE A 277 0.14 -3.98 -5.26
CA ILE A 277 0.81 -5.28 -5.17
C ILE A 277 0.79 -5.74 -3.72
N SER A 278 0.10 -6.85 -3.42
CA SER A 278 -0.04 -7.36 -2.07
C SER A 278 -0.38 -8.85 -2.06
N SER A 279 -0.28 -9.50 -0.91
CA SER A 279 -0.63 -10.91 -0.74
C SER A 279 -2.13 -11.18 -0.78
N GLY A 280 -2.96 -10.24 -0.34
CA GLY A 280 -4.41 -10.37 -0.36
C GLY A 280 -5.13 -9.02 -0.28
N ILE A 281 -6.26 -8.93 -0.94
CA ILE A 281 -7.17 -7.79 -0.90
C ILE A 281 -8.62 -8.25 -0.72
N ASP A 282 -8.87 -9.56 -0.81
CA ASP A 282 -10.22 -10.12 -0.77
C ASP A 282 -10.95 -9.72 0.52
N ALA A 283 -10.30 -9.91 1.68
CA ALA A 283 -10.87 -9.51 2.98
C ALA A 283 -11.11 -7.99 3.10
N ILE A 284 -10.36 -7.17 2.37
CA ILE A 284 -10.56 -5.72 2.33
C ILE A 284 -11.75 -5.38 1.45
N CYS A 285 -11.88 -6.03 0.30
CA CYS A 285 -13.03 -5.86 -0.60
C CYS A 285 -14.34 -6.31 0.03
N GLU A 286 -14.30 -7.34 0.86
CA GLU A 286 -15.47 -7.84 1.61
C GLU A 286 -15.92 -6.86 2.72
N LYS A 287 -15.00 -6.06 3.24
CA LYS A 287 -15.26 -5.17 4.38
C LYS A 287 -15.49 -3.71 3.99
N THR A 288 -15.04 -3.28 2.81
CA THR A 288 -15.17 -1.88 2.40
C THR A 288 -16.54 -1.55 1.87
N GLU A 289 -17.07 -0.42 2.29
CA GLU A 289 -18.30 0.18 1.74
C GLU A 289 -18.03 1.10 0.54
N ASN A 290 -16.77 1.33 0.19
CA ASN A 290 -16.38 2.25 -0.87
C ASN A 290 -16.69 1.67 -2.27
N GLN A 291 -17.89 1.96 -2.79
CA GLN A 291 -18.35 1.46 -4.08
C GLN A 291 -17.50 1.93 -5.25
N GLU A 292 -16.92 3.13 -5.17
CA GLU A 292 -16.03 3.66 -6.21
C GLU A 292 -14.72 2.89 -6.28
N PHE A 293 -14.17 2.47 -5.13
CA PHE A 293 -13.01 1.58 -5.08
C PHE A 293 -13.32 0.24 -5.76
N LEU A 294 -14.42 -0.38 -5.37
CA LEU A 294 -14.83 -1.68 -5.93
C LEU A 294 -15.07 -1.59 -7.43
N ARG A 295 -15.65 -0.48 -7.91
CA ARG A 295 -15.87 -0.23 -9.34
C ARG A 295 -14.58 -0.04 -10.13
N ARG A 296 -13.54 0.54 -9.55
CA ARG A 296 -12.25 0.81 -10.21
C ARG A 296 -11.27 -0.34 -10.08
N LEU A 297 -11.49 -1.23 -9.11
CA LEU A 297 -10.59 -2.33 -8.82
C LEU A 297 -10.70 -3.41 -9.89
N ARG A 298 -9.55 -3.76 -10.47
CA ARG A 298 -9.41 -4.91 -11.37
C ARG A 298 -8.32 -5.86 -10.88
N TYR A 299 -8.65 -7.12 -10.78
CA TYR A 299 -7.68 -8.18 -10.50
C TYR A 299 -6.86 -8.51 -11.75
N LEU A 300 -5.56 -8.43 -11.64
CA LEU A 300 -4.65 -8.86 -12.68
C LEU A 300 -4.50 -10.39 -12.60
N ASN A 301 -4.84 -11.08 -13.70
CA ASN A 301 -4.75 -12.54 -13.79
C ASN A 301 -3.30 -12.99 -14.02
N CYS A 302 -2.40 -12.63 -13.13
CA CYS A 302 -1.07 -13.19 -13.10
C CYS A 302 -1.03 -14.25 -12.00
N ILE A 303 -1.04 -15.52 -12.41
CA ILE A 303 -0.75 -16.63 -11.49
C ILE A 303 0.76 -16.62 -11.32
N LEU A 304 1.22 -16.11 -10.20
CA LEU A 304 2.63 -16.10 -9.81
C LEU A 304 2.95 -17.29 -8.94
#